data_204873c95da5e235996da06057a8f2a1
#
_entry.id   204873c95da5e235996da06057a8f2a1
#
_cell.length_a   1.000
_cell.length_b   1.000
_cell.length_c   1.000
_cell.angle_alpha   90.00
_cell.angle_beta   90.00
_cell.angle_gamma   90.00
#
_symmetry.space_group_name_H-M   'P 1'
#
loop_
_entity.id
_entity.type
_entity.pdbx_description
1 polymer ?
#
loop_
_entity_poly.entity_id
_entity_poly.type
_entity_poly.pdbx_seq_one_letter_code
_entity_poly.pdbx_strand_id
1 'polypeptide(L)'
;MENINAKTLKLKEFLEANKIECFQVEERNDKNETAVFRSRMQIKGQVLPFAILVDDSVYTLLQVQLVAGAVKGETFANLAPYLNELNNIYRVFKFVTTADGDLLLNACVPAQNDGFDPVLLNAIIGETVKFLEAEYASIMAKVWGENK
;
A
#
# COMPACT_ATOMS: atom_id res chain seq x y z
N MET A 1 -5.94 -29.16 1.22
CA MET A 1 -4.64 -28.53 1.45
C MET A 1 -4.52 -27.22 0.71
N GLU A 2 -4.20 -26.21 1.42
CA GLU A 2 -4.11 -24.89 0.80
C GLU A 2 -2.75 -24.65 0.20
N ASN A 3 -2.76 -24.08 -0.98
CA ASN A 3 -1.51 -23.70 -1.62
C ASN A 3 -1.10 -22.32 -1.11
N ILE A 4 0.03 -22.29 -0.42
CA ILE A 4 0.59 -21.04 0.07
C ILE A 4 1.88 -20.81 -0.69
N ASN A 5 1.99 -19.64 -1.33
CA ASN A 5 3.21 -19.36 -2.08
C ASN A 5 4.39 -19.16 -1.13
N ALA A 6 5.60 -19.32 -1.67
CA ALA A 6 6.80 -19.28 -0.84
C ALA A 6 7.01 -17.91 -0.20
N LYS A 7 6.63 -16.83 -0.88
CA LYS A 7 6.78 -15.49 -0.32
C LYS A 7 5.88 -15.29 0.89
N THR A 8 4.65 -15.83 0.82
CA THR A 8 3.72 -15.74 1.95
C THR A 8 4.30 -16.43 3.17
N LEU A 9 4.90 -17.61 3.00
CA LEU A 9 5.52 -18.32 4.11
C LEU A 9 6.66 -17.51 4.71
N LYS A 10 7.51 -16.95 3.86
CA LYS A 10 8.63 -16.13 4.34
C LYS A 10 8.14 -14.92 5.13
N LEU A 11 7.09 -14.28 4.65
CA LEU A 11 6.55 -13.11 5.34
C LEU A 11 5.95 -13.50 6.68
N LYS A 12 5.19 -14.60 6.73
CA LYS A 12 4.63 -15.07 7.99
C LYS A 12 5.74 -15.40 8.99
N GLU A 13 6.80 -16.06 8.55
CA GLU A 13 7.91 -16.40 9.43
C GLU A 13 8.61 -15.16 9.97
N PHE A 14 8.80 -14.15 9.10
CA PHE A 14 9.41 -12.90 9.52
C PHE A 14 8.56 -12.19 10.57
N LEU A 15 7.26 -12.12 10.35
CA LEU A 15 6.35 -11.46 11.29
C LEU A 15 6.37 -12.17 12.63
N GLU A 16 6.35 -13.49 12.61
CA GLU A 16 6.35 -14.28 13.84
C GLU A 16 7.66 -14.11 14.58
N ALA A 17 8.78 -14.18 13.87
CA ALA A 17 10.10 -14.07 14.49
C ALA A 17 10.31 -12.70 15.14
N ASN A 18 9.69 -11.66 14.60
CA ASN A 18 9.81 -10.30 15.12
C ASN A 18 8.64 -9.88 15.99
N LYS A 19 7.76 -10.83 16.31
CA LYS A 19 6.59 -10.61 17.17
C LYS A 19 5.70 -9.47 16.67
N ILE A 20 5.53 -9.39 15.36
CA ILE A 20 4.64 -8.42 14.74
C ILE A 20 3.29 -9.10 14.54
N GLU A 21 2.29 -8.64 15.29
CA GLU A 21 1.00 -9.31 15.34
C GLU A 21 -0.14 -8.44 14.85
N CYS A 22 0.16 -7.34 14.16
CA CYS A 22 -0.86 -6.38 13.75
C CYS A 22 -1.53 -6.71 12.43
N PHE A 23 -1.17 -7.81 11.78
CA PHE A 23 -1.71 -8.17 10.48
C PHE A 23 -2.78 -9.23 10.57
N GLN A 24 -3.85 -9.05 9.81
CA GLN A 24 -4.83 -10.08 9.54
C GLN A 24 -4.57 -10.64 8.16
N VAL A 25 -4.46 -11.96 8.05
CA VAL A 25 -4.04 -12.60 6.82
C VAL A 25 -5.23 -13.33 6.21
N GLU A 26 -5.49 -13.02 4.95
CA GLU A 26 -6.51 -13.71 4.17
C GLU A 26 -5.79 -14.44 3.04
N GLU A 27 -5.91 -15.76 3.00
CA GLU A 27 -5.34 -16.56 1.93
C GLU A 27 -6.44 -16.88 0.93
N ARG A 28 -6.28 -16.39 -0.28
CA ARG A 28 -7.27 -16.59 -1.32
C ARG A 28 -6.93 -17.85 -2.09
N ASN A 29 -7.96 -18.62 -2.40
CA ASN A 29 -7.79 -19.83 -3.18
C ASN A 29 -7.91 -19.49 -4.65
N ASP A 30 -6.99 -18.66 -5.14
CA ASP A 30 -7.03 -18.23 -6.52
C ASP A 30 -5.83 -18.79 -7.27
N LYS A 31 -5.80 -18.49 -8.55
CA LYS A 31 -4.81 -19.03 -9.47
C LYS A 31 -3.38 -18.63 -9.07
N ASN A 32 -3.21 -17.46 -8.49
CA ASN A 32 -1.89 -16.93 -8.14
C ASN A 32 -1.52 -17.14 -6.69
N GLU A 33 -2.33 -17.89 -5.95
CA GLU A 33 -2.07 -18.17 -4.53
C GLU A 33 -1.92 -16.88 -3.73
N THR A 34 -2.82 -15.95 -3.93
CA THR A 34 -2.72 -14.63 -3.33
C THR A 34 -3.00 -14.69 -1.83
N ALA A 35 -2.16 -14.02 -1.06
CA ALA A 35 -2.40 -13.76 0.35
C ALA A 35 -2.44 -12.25 0.55
N VAL A 36 -3.39 -11.79 1.35
CA VAL A 36 -3.54 -10.37 1.67
C VAL A 36 -3.29 -10.19 3.15
N PHE A 37 -2.28 -9.39 3.47
CA PHE A 37 -1.93 -9.06 4.85
C PHE A 37 -2.47 -7.66 5.13
N ARG A 38 -3.49 -7.57 5.98
CA ARG A 38 -4.17 -6.29 6.25
C ARG A 38 -3.79 -5.74 7.60
N SER A 39 -3.56 -4.45 7.66
CA SER A 39 -3.26 -3.77 8.90
C SER A 39 -3.66 -2.30 8.76
N ARG A 40 -3.19 -1.48 9.68
CA ARG A 40 -3.47 -0.05 9.71
C ARG A 40 -2.21 0.69 10.09
N MET A 41 -2.06 1.90 9.55
CA MET A 41 -0.96 2.76 9.96
C MET A 41 -1.53 4.10 10.42
N GLN A 42 -0.84 4.73 11.35
CA GLN A 42 -1.28 6.01 11.90
C GLN A 42 -0.44 7.12 11.29
N ILE A 43 -1.11 8.05 10.62
CA ILE A 43 -0.46 9.16 9.92
C ILE A 43 -1.14 10.44 10.35
N LYS A 44 -0.40 11.33 11.00
CA LYS A 44 -0.93 12.64 11.41
C LYS A 44 -2.25 12.52 12.16
N GLY A 45 -2.33 11.54 13.06
CA GLY A 45 -3.55 11.33 13.84
C GLY A 45 -4.65 10.58 13.13
N GLN A 46 -4.46 10.23 11.86
CA GLN A 46 -5.44 9.46 11.10
C GLN A 46 -5.01 8.02 11.03
N VAL A 47 -5.98 7.12 11.04
CA VAL A 47 -5.72 5.69 10.92
C VAL A 47 -6.06 5.28 9.49
N LEU A 48 -5.05 4.84 8.75
CA LEU A 48 -5.21 4.49 7.35
C LEU A 48 -5.09 2.97 7.18
N PRO A 49 -6.05 2.35 6.50
CA PRO A 49 -5.92 0.93 6.22
C PRO A 49 -4.86 0.69 5.15
N PHE A 50 -4.09 -0.37 5.33
CA PHE A 50 -3.15 -0.75 4.29
C PHE A 50 -3.08 -2.27 4.21
N ALA A 51 -2.59 -2.76 3.08
CA ALA A 51 -2.51 -4.18 2.82
C ALA A 51 -1.24 -4.49 2.05
N ILE A 52 -0.70 -5.68 2.30
CA ILE A 52 0.37 -6.24 1.49
C ILE A 52 -0.24 -7.40 0.72
N LEU A 53 -0.16 -7.33 -0.60
CA LEU A 53 -0.68 -8.37 -1.48
C LEU A 53 0.50 -9.19 -1.99
N VAL A 54 0.51 -10.46 -1.64
CA VAL A 54 1.61 -11.36 -1.93
C VAL A 54 1.06 -12.51 -2.77
N ASP A 55 1.66 -12.76 -3.93
CA ASP A 55 1.24 -13.88 -4.75
C ASP A 55 2.48 -14.54 -5.35
N ASP A 56 2.27 -15.51 -6.24
CA ASP A 56 3.38 -16.26 -6.81
C ASP A 56 4.05 -15.56 -7.99
N SER A 57 3.63 -14.33 -8.31
CA SER A 57 4.29 -13.55 -9.35
C SER A 57 5.56 -12.90 -8.81
N VAL A 58 6.25 -12.16 -9.68
CA VAL A 58 7.46 -11.43 -9.26
C VAL A 58 7.11 -10.15 -8.49
N TYR A 59 5.84 -9.86 -8.26
CA TYR A 59 5.43 -8.61 -7.65
C TYR A 59 4.84 -8.84 -6.27
N THR A 60 5.18 -7.95 -5.35
CA THR A 60 4.52 -7.84 -4.05
C THR A 60 4.08 -6.40 -3.94
N LEU A 61 2.81 -6.17 -3.62
CA LEU A 61 2.22 -4.85 -3.64
C LEU A 61 1.87 -4.40 -2.24
N LEU A 62 2.40 -3.23 -1.86
CA LEU A 62 1.96 -2.54 -0.66
C LEU A 62 0.96 -1.47 -1.10
N GLN A 63 -0.21 -1.45 -0.47
CA GLN A 63 -1.27 -0.53 -0.88
C GLN A 63 -1.87 0.14 0.35
N VAL A 64 -1.86 1.46 0.37
CA VAL A 64 -2.44 2.26 1.45
C VAL A 64 -3.64 3.01 0.90
N GLN A 65 -4.77 2.93 1.60
CA GLN A 65 -5.95 3.68 1.20
C GLN A 65 -5.93 5.03 1.90
N LEU A 66 -5.83 6.09 1.11
CA LEU A 66 -5.77 7.44 1.64
C LEU A 66 -7.15 8.09 1.72
N VAL A 67 -7.99 7.85 0.74
CA VAL A 67 -9.34 8.43 0.67
C VAL A 67 -10.28 7.35 0.13
N ALA A 68 -11.46 7.28 0.69
CA ALA A 68 -12.47 6.34 0.24
C ALA A 68 -13.63 7.10 -0.39
N GLY A 69 -13.89 6.84 -1.67
CA GLY A 69 -15.12 7.24 -2.34
C GLY A 69 -15.28 8.70 -2.69
N ALA A 70 -14.28 9.55 -2.44
CA ALA A 70 -14.46 11.00 -2.60
C ALA A 70 -13.72 11.58 -3.80
N VAL A 71 -12.86 10.81 -4.46
CA VAL A 71 -12.05 11.35 -5.56
C VAL A 71 -12.72 11.02 -6.87
N LYS A 72 -13.70 11.83 -7.22
CA LYS A 72 -14.49 11.67 -8.45
C LYS A 72 -14.72 13.03 -9.06
N GLY A 73 -15.04 13.02 -10.36
CA GLY A 73 -15.46 14.20 -11.08
C GLY A 73 -14.45 15.32 -10.97
N GLU A 74 -14.93 16.46 -10.46
CA GLU A 74 -14.10 17.66 -10.37
C GLU A 74 -12.94 17.49 -9.38
N THR A 75 -13.17 16.78 -8.30
CA THR A 75 -12.11 16.50 -7.33
C THR A 75 -10.98 15.73 -8.02
N PHE A 76 -11.32 14.71 -8.78
CA PHE A 76 -10.31 13.97 -9.53
C PHE A 76 -9.60 14.88 -10.52
N ALA A 77 -10.34 15.69 -11.27
CA ALA A 77 -9.75 16.55 -12.30
C ALA A 77 -8.75 17.52 -11.67
N ASN A 78 -9.08 18.06 -10.51
CA ASN A 78 -8.20 19.01 -9.83
C ASN A 78 -7.00 18.33 -9.19
N LEU A 79 -7.16 17.08 -8.77
CA LEU A 79 -6.11 16.35 -8.06
C LEU A 79 -5.11 15.68 -9.00
N ALA A 80 -5.57 15.27 -10.19
CA ALA A 80 -4.77 14.44 -11.08
C ALA A 80 -3.40 15.04 -11.45
N PRO A 81 -3.30 16.34 -11.81
CA PRO A 81 -1.98 16.89 -12.12
C PRO A 81 -1.01 16.84 -10.94
N TYR A 82 -1.52 17.08 -9.75
CA TYR A 82 -0.69 17.03 -8.54
C TYR A 82 -0.19 15.61 -8.29
N LEU A 83 -1.07 14.62 -8.44
CA LEU A 83 -0.67 13.22 -8.26
C LEU A 83 0.35 12.81 -9.32
N ASN A 84 0.16 13.27 -10.54
CA ASN A 84 1.12 12.97 -11.60
C ASN A 84 2.49 13.54 -11.27
N GLU A 85 2.53 14.73 -10.70
CA GLU A 85 3.79 15.33 -10.27
C GLU A 85 4.46 14.49 -9.19
N LEU A 86 3.71 14.06 -8.18
CA LEU A 86 4.27 13.21 -7.14
C LEU A 86 4.77 11.87 -7.70
N ASN A 87 4.01 11.30 -8.63
CA ASN A 87 4.43 10.05 -9.27
C ASN A 87 5.74 10.22 -10.04
N ASN A 88 6.00 11.41 -10.56
CA ASN A 88 7.26 11.68 -11.25
C ASN A 88 8.42 11.88 -10.30
N ILE A 89 8.16 12.44 -9.14
CA ILE A 89 9.22 12.73 -8.16
C ILE A 89 9.67 11.46 -7.42
N TYR A 90 8.72 10.64 -7.00
CA TYR A 90 9.00 9.51 -6.12
C TYR A 90 8.99 8.22 -6.90
N ARG A 91 10.09 7.48 -6.84
CA ARG A 91 10.27 6.31 -7.71
C ARG A 91 9.52 5.08 -7.25
N VAL A 92 9.41 4.88 -5.95
CA VAL A 92 8.82 3.65 -5.44
C VAL A 92 7.31 3.76 -5.29
N PHE A 93 6.78 4.99 -5.20
CA PHE A 93 5.37 5.21 -4.91
C PHE A 93 4.59 5.57 -6.16
N LYS A 94 3.35 5.07 -6.24
CA LYS A 94 2.41 5.43 -7.28
C LYS A 94 1.09 5.78 -6.65
N PHE A 95 0.56 6.94 -6.99
CA PHE A 95 -0.79 7.31 -6.60
C PHE A 95 -1.75 6.84 -7.66
N VAL A 96 -2.81 6.15 -7.24
CA VAL A 96 -3.79 5.54 -8.12
C VAL A 96 -5.18 5.91 -7.63
N THR A 97 -6.08 6.25 -8.55
CA THR A 97 -7.47 6.46 -8.22
C THR A 97 -8.30 5.36 -8.84
N THR A 98 -9.42 5.03 -8.20
CA THR A 98 -10.29 3.96 -8.69
C THR A 98 -11.60 4.55 -9.20
N ALA A 99 -12.35 3.73 -9.93
CA ALA A 99 -13.67 4.14 -10.42
C ALA A 99 -14.61 4.46 -9.25
N ASP A 100 -14.41 3.84 -8.10
CA ASP A 100 -15.23 4.09 -6.93
C ASP A 100 -14.85 5.37 -6.20
N GLY A 101 -13.80 6.06 -6.64
CA GLY A 101 -13.39 7.31 -6.02
C GLY A 101 -12.41 7.15 -4.89
N ASP A 102 -11.74 6.04 -4.79
CA ASP A 102 -10.70 5.83 -3.78
C ASP A 102 -9.37 6.41 -4.26
N LEU A 103 -8.60 6.92 -3.33
CA LEU A 103 -7.22 7.32 -3.60
C LEU A 103 -6.29 6.35 -2.87
N LEU A 104 -5.44 5.70 -3.63
CA LEU A 104 -4.54 4.68 -3.12
C LEU A 104 -3.09 5.08 -3.36
N LEU A 105 -2.23 4.74 -2.41
CA LEU A 105 -0.79 4.83 -2.59
C LEU A 105 -0.24 3.43 -2.70
N ASN A 106 0.38 3.12 -3.80
CA ASN A 106 0.93 1.79 -4.07
C ASN A 106 2.44 1.83 -4.09
N ALA A 107 3.06 0.78 -3.56
CA ALA A 107 4.48 0.55 -3.70
C ALA A 107 4.66 -0.91 -4.13
N CYS A 108 5.23 -1.11 -5.30
CA CYS A 108 5.44 -2.45 -5.83
C CYS A 108 6.88 -2.86 -5.62
N VAL A 109 7.09 -4.02 -5.00
CA VAL A 109 8.41 -4.52 -4.69
C VAL A 109 8.62 -5.80 -5.51
N PRO A 110 9.39 -5.74 -6.59
CA PRO A 110 9.61 -6.94 -7.41
C PRO A 110 10.61 -7.88 -6.75
N ALA A 111 10.30 -9.15 -6.73
CA ALA A 111 11.22 -10.18 -6.27
C ALA A 111 10.66 -11.54 -6.63
N GLN A 112 11.53 -12.44 -7.04
CA GLN A 112 11.12 -13.82 -7.21
C GLN A 112 11.03 -14.50 -5.85
N ASN A 113 10.49 -15.72 -5.83
CA ASN A 113 10.23 -16.41 -4.57
C ASN A 113 11.49 -16.55 -3.71
N ASP A 114 12.60 -16.91 -4.31
CA ASP A 114 13.84 -17.10 -3.56
C ASP A 114 14.55 -15.80 -3.24
N GLY A 115 14.21 -14.73 -3.94
CA GLY A 115 14.79 -13.41 -3.67
C GLY A 115 13.92 -12.50 -2.83
N PHE A 116 12.77 -12.99 -2.39
CA PHE A 116 11.86 -12.18 -1.59
C PHE A 116 12.47 -11.92 -0.21
N ASP A 117 12.46 -10.65 0.19
CA ASP A 117 13.12 -10.22 1.42
C ASP A 117 12.13 -9.46 2.31
N PRO A 118 11.58 -10.10 3.34
CA PRO A 118 10.64 -9.40 4.24
C PRO A 118 11.27 -8.23 4.96
N VAL A 119 12.58 -8.24 5.19
CA VAL A 119 13.26 -7.11 5.83
C VAL A 119 13.16 -5.88 4.93
N LEU A 120 13.40 -6.06 3.63
CA LEU A 120 13.26 -4.97 2.68
C LEU A 120 11.82 -4.47 2.62
N LEU A 121 10.87 -5.38 2.59
CA LEU A 121 9.45 -5.01 2.56
C LEU A 121 9.10 -4.19 3.80
N ASN A 122 9.57 -4.61 4.96
CA ASN A 122 9.32 -3.88 6.20
C ASN A 122 9.95 -2.48 6.15
N ALA A 123 11.13 -2.37 5.54
CA ALA A 123 11.78 -1.06 5.36
C ALA A 123 10.95 -0.17 4.44
N ILE A 124 10.35 -0.73 3.40
CA ILE A 124 9.50 0.04 2.49
C ILE A 124 8.24 0.52 3.22
N ILE A 125 7.69 -0.28 4.12
CA ILE A 125 6.57 0.16 4.93
C ILE A 125 6.99 1.38 5.77
N GLY A 126 8.17 1.32 6.37
CA GLY A 126 8.69 2.45 7.14
C GLY A 126 8.89 3.70 6.30
N GLU A 127 9.41 3.54 5.08
CA GLU A 127 9.57 4.68 4.18
C GLU A 127 8.22 5.24 3.76
N THR A 128 7.22 4.38 3.61
CA THR A 128 5.87 4.83 3.27
C THR A 128 5.29 5.68 4.38
N VAL A 129 5.49 5.28 5.63
CA VAL A 129 5.04 6.08 6.78
C VAL A 129 5.75 7.43 6.78
N LYS A 130 7.06 7.46 6.58
CA LYS A 130 7.81 8.71 6.55
C LYS A 130 7.31 9.63 5.42
N PHE A 131 7.10 9.05 4.25
CA PHE A 131 6.60 9.83 3.11
C PHE A 131 5.24 10.44 3.45
N LEU A 132 4.33 9.64 3.99
CA LEU A 132 3.00 10.12 4.30
C LEU A 132 3.02 11.13 5.45
N GLU A 133 3.89 10.95 6.44
CA GLU A 133 4.02 11.96 7.49
C GLU A 133 4.40 13.32 6.91
N ALA A 134 5.21 13.32 5.85
CA ALA A 134 5.63 14.57 5.23
C ALA A 134 4.59 15.14 4.28
N GLU A 135 3.85 14.29 3.55
CA GLU A 135 3.02 14.75 2.42
C GLU A 135 1.53 14.67 2.68
N TYR A 136 1.09 13.97 3.72
CA TYR A 136 -0.32 13.69 3.89
C TYR A 136 -1.17 14.96 3.96
N ALA A 137 -0.72 15.96 4.72
CA ALA A 137 -1.49 17.19 4.86
C ALA A 137 -1.67 17.90 3.52
N SER A 138 -0.61 17.94 2.70
CA SER A 138 -0.70 18.56 1.38
C SER A 138 -1.65 17.79 0.47
N ILE A 139 -1.59 16.47 0.53
CA ILE A 139 -2.49 15.63 -0.28
C ILE A 139 -3.94 15.89 0.12
N MET A 140 -4.22 15.91 1.42
CA MET A 140 -5.57 16.11 1.90
C MET A 140 -6.09 17.51 1.57
N ALA A 141 -5.21 18.51 1.61
CA ALA A 141 -5.60 19.86 1.20
C ALA A 141 -6.03 19.88 -0.26
N LYS A 142 -5.35 19.13 -1.11
CA LYS A 142 -5.72 19.05 -2.51
C LYS A 142 -7.02 18.28 -2.71
N VAL A 143 -7.23 17.22 -1.95
CA VAL A 143 -8.44 16.41 -2.08
C VAL A 143 -9.66 17.20 -1.63
N TRP A 144 -9.55 17.84 -0.47
CA TRP A 144 -10.72 18.46 0.17
C TRP A 144 -10.85 19.94 -0.13
N GLY A 145 -9.89 20.51 -0.89
CA GLY A 145 -9.99 21.90 -1.32
C GLY A 145 -10.02 22.87 -0.16
N GLU A 146 -9.10 22.70 0.78
CA GLU A 146 -9.15 23.43 2.02
C GLU A 146 -8.69 24.88 1.90
N ASN A 147 -8.09 25.24 0.82
CA ASN A 147 -7.61 26.60 0.68
C ASN A 147 -8.74 27.51 0.37
N LYS A 148 -9.21 28.15 1.30
CA LYS A 148 -10.28 29.09 1.15
C LYS A 148 -9.78 30.51 1.21
#